data_f020cd76249352ff05b4b13f367167b4
#
_entry.id   f020cd76249352ff05b4b13f367167b4
#
_cell.length_a   1.000
_cell.length_b   1.000
_cell.length_c   1.000
_cell.angle_alpha   90.00
_cell.angle_beta   90.00
_cell.angle_gamma   90.00
#
_symmetry.space_group_name_H-M   'P 1'
#
loop_
_entity.id
_entity.type
_entity.pdbx_description
1 polymer ?
#
loop_
_entity_poly.entity_id
_entity_poly.type
_entity_poly.pdbx_seq_one_letter_code
_entity_poly.pdbx_strand_id
1 'polypeptide(L)'
;MPNLDENTLRIVRRNKLLGMWAAEKLGLVGESADAYSTDLGMRAFDYCDVASKIREDFNAAGVVESDEEIRRIMNESWLQASSGKRTGDARDGAMVQIVRNLVLK
;
A
#
# COMPACT_ATOMS: atom_id res chain seq x y z
N MET A 1 13.43 -7.78 -20.71
CA MET A 1 12.55 -7.47 -19.62
C MET A 1 12.63 -8.50 -18.51
N PRO A 2 12.89 -8.06 -17.34
CA PRO A 2 12.98 -9.01 -16.26
C PRO A 2 11.61 -9.61 -15.96
N ASN A 3 11.62 -10.79 -15.49
CA ASN A 3 10.39 -11.44 -15.11
C ASN A 3 9.88 -10.83 -13.84
N LEU A 4 8.58 -10.61 -13.80
CA LEU A 4 7.95 -10.19 -12.58
C LEU A 4 7.53 -11.46 -11.86
N ASP A 5 8.32 -11.92 -10.96
CA ASP A 5 7.97 -13.13 -10.24
C ASP A 5 6.86 -12.81 -9.25
N GLU A 6 6.29 -13.84 -8.68
CA GLU A 6 5.18 -13.68 -7.76
C GLU A 6 5.55 -12.88 -6.54
N ASN A 7 6.78 -13.04 -6.11
CA ASN A 7 7.24 -12.31 -4.94
C ASN A 7 7.26 -10.81 -5.19
N THR A 8 7.77 -10.42 -6.34
CA THR A 8 7.81 -9.01 -6.72
C THR A 8 6.40 -8.45 -6.86
N LEU A 9 5.51 -9.20 -7.49
CA LEU A 9 4.13 -8.76 -7.64
C LEU A 9 3.46 -8.62 -6.30
N ARG A 10 3.75 -9.50 -5.38
CA ARG A 10 3.20 -9.41 -4.04
C ARG A 10 3.69 -8.15 -3.34
N ILE A 11 4.96 -7.81 -3.52
CA ILE A 11 5.51 -6.60 -2.92
C ILE A 11 4.82 -5.37 -3.51
N VAL A 12 4.58 -5.36 -4.82
CA VAL A 12 3.87 -4.26 -5.45
C VAL A 12 2.48 -4.10 -4.84
N ARG A 13 1.76 -5.20 -4.69
CA ARG A 13 0.42 -5.15 -4.12
C ARG A 13 0.45 -4.69 -2.67
N ARG A 14 1.41 -5.20 -1.91
CA ARG A 14 1.57 -4.78 -0.52
C ARG A 14 1.82 -3.29 -0.44
N ASN A 15 2.72 -2.80 -1.28
CA ASN A 15 3.07 -1.39 -1.26
C ASN A 15 1.88 -0.52 -1.64
N LYS A 16 1.05 -1.00 -2.57
CA LYS A 16 -0.13 -0.22 -2.96
C LYS A 16 -1.16 -0.18 -1.85
N LEU A 17 -1.39 -1.29 -1.18
CA LEU A 17 -2.32 -1.33 -0.06
C LEU A 17 -1.85 -0.43 1.07
N LEU A 18 -0.58 -0.53 1.38
CA LEU A 18 0.02 0.31 2.40
C LEU A 18 -0.08 1.78 1.99
N GLY A 19 0.14 2.05 0.70
CA GLY A 19 0.06 3.40 0.18
C GLY A 19 -1.34 3.98 0.28
N MET A 20 -2.36 3.17 0.08
CA MET A 20 -3.73 3.66 0.22
C MET A 20 -4.02 4.06 1.67
N TRP A 21 -3.57 3.25 2.61
CA TRP A 21 -3.71 3.60 4.02
C TRP A 21 -2.99 4.91 4.33
N ALA A 22 -1.74 5.02 3.86
CA ALA A 22 -0.96 6.23 4.12
C ALA A 22 -1.59 7.45 3.46
N ALA A 23 -2.11 7.30 2.25
CA ALA A 23 -2.76 8.40 1.56
C ALA A 23 -3.94 8.92 2.35
N GLU A 24 -4.71 8.00 2.94
CA GLU A 24 -5.83 8.41 3.76
C GLU A 24 -5.36 9.25 4.94
N LYS A 25 -4.30 8.80 5.60
CA LYS A 25 -3.76 9.55 6.74
C LYS A 25 -3.23 10.91 6.33
N LEU A 26 -2.71 11.00 5.11
CA LEU A 26 -2.19 12.26 4.59
C LEU A 26 -3.29 13.19 4.08
N GLY A 27 -4.51 12.70 4.05
CA GLY A 27 -5.63 13.52 3.56
C GLY A 27 -5.76 13.54 2.06
N LEU A 28 -5.10 12.64 1.37
CA LEU A 28 -5.18 12.57 -0.08
C LEU A 28 -6.45 11.83 -0.49
N VAL A 29 -7.05 12.27 -1.59
CA VAL A 29 -8.27 11.64 -2.08
C VAL A 29 -8.21 11.55 -3.60
N GLY A 30 -9.03 10.70 -4.17
CA GLY A 30 -9.18 10.60 -5.61
C GLY A 30 -7.86 10.29 -6.30
N GLU A 31 -7.56 11.05 -7.33
CA GLU A 31 -6.38 10.79 -8.13
C GLU A 31 -5.09 10.95 -7.35
N SER A 32 -5.08 11.88 -6.38
CA SER A 32 -3.88 12.07 -5.58
C SER A 32 -3.59 10.83 -4.74
N ALA A 33 -4.64 10.23 -4.18
CA ALA A 33 -4.46 9.01 -3.40
C ALA A 33 -3.99 7.87 -4.31
N ASP A 34 -4.56 7.76 -5.49
CA ASP A 34 -4.17 6.73 -6.44
C ASP A 34 -2.73 6.90 -6.86
N ALA A 35 -2.32 8.13 -7.13
CA ALA A 35 -0.95 8.40 -7.53
C ALA A 35 0.03 8.03 -6.43
N TYR A 36 -0.31 8.36 -5.21
CA TYR A 36 0.55 8.05 -4.07
C TYR A 36 0.70 6.52 -3.93
N SER A 37 -0.43 5.82 -4.00
CA SER A 37 -0.44 4.37 -3.89
C SER A 37 0.38 3.72 -5.01
N THR A 38 0.20 4.20 -6.23
CA THR A 38 0.92 3.66 -7.37
C THR A 38 2.42 3.92 -7.24
N ASP A 39 2.79 5.11 -6.79
CA ASP A 39 4.19 5.43 -6.59
C ASP A 39 4.84 4.45 -5.61
N LEU A 40 4.16 4.18 -4.51
CA LEU A 40 4.70 3.24 -3.54
C LEU A 40 4.77 1.82 -4.12
N GLY A 41 3.78 1.46 -4.94
CA GLY A 41 3.82 0.16 -5.59
C GLY A 41 5.03 0.00 -6.47
N MET A 42 5.35 1.04 -7.23
CA MET A 42 6.47 0.97 -8.17
C MET A 42 7.81 0.94 -7.45
N ARG A 43 7.85 1.37 -6.20
CA ARG A 43 9.12 1.32 -5.45
C ARG A 43 9.56 -0.10 -5.13
N ALA A 44 8.72 -1.08 -5.43
CA ALA A 44 9.12 -2.48 -5.31
C ALA A 44 10.29 -2.80 -6.23
N PHE A 45 10.48 -2.00 -7.27
CA PHE A 45 11.56 -2.23 -8.22
C PHE A 45 12.84 -1.47 -7.89
N ASP A 46 12.84 -0.69 -6.81
CA ASP A 46 13.99 0.13 -6.45
C ASP A 46 14.40 -0.22 -5.06
N TYR A 47 14.83 -0.94 -4.52
CA TYR A 47 15.25 -1.22 -3.17
C TYR A 47 14.95 -0.09 -2.18
N CYS A 48 13.80 0.55 -2.35
CA CYS A 48 13.43 1.65 -1.51
C CYS A 48 12.65 1.15 -0.31
N ASP A 49 12.97 1.69 0.86
CA ASP A 49 12.26 1.33 2.07
C ASP A 49 10.99 2.15 2.15
N VAL A 50 9.86 1.55 1.79
CA VAL A 50 8.60 2.29 1.75
C VAL A 50 8.16 2.75 3.13
N ALA A 51 8.54 2.03 4.18
CA ALA A 51 8.20 2.48 5.52
C ALA A 51 8.87 3.80 5.85
N SER A 52 10.14 3.95 5.44
CA SER A 52 10.85 5.20 5.64
C SER A 52 10.25 6.33 4.83
N LYS A 53 9.85 6.02 3.60
CA LYS A 53 9.19 7.02 2.76
C LYS A 53 7.91 7.51 3.42
N ILE A 54 7.10 6.62 3.95
CA ILE A 54 5.87 6.99 4.60
C ILE A 54 6.16 7.80 5.85
N ARG A 55 7.19 7.42 6.59
CA ARG A 55 7.59 8.18 7.78
C ARG A 55 7.95 9.62 7.41
N GLU A 56 8.69 9.79 6.35
CA GLU A 56 9.06 11.13 5.91
C GLU A 56 7.84 11.93 5.52
N ASP A 57 6.93 11.31 4.79
CA ASP A 57 5.74 12.01 4.32
C ASP A 57 4.83 12.38 5.49
N PHE A 58 4.70 11.49 6.45
CA PHE A 58 3.90 11.78 7.63
C PHE A 58 4.51 12.94 8.43
N ASN A 59 5.82 12.91 8.60
CA ASN A 59 6.48 13.99 9.31
C ASN A 59 6.28 15.33 8.62
N ALA A 60 6.41 15.33 7.30
CA ALA A 60 6.24 16.57 6.54
C ALA A 60 4.82 17.10 6.63
N ALA A 61 3.85 16.21 6.76
CA ALA A 61 2.44 16.61 6.80
C ALA A 61 1.91 16.78 8.21
N GLY A 62 2.73 16.52 9.21
CA GLY A 62 2.27 16.64 10.60
C GLY A 62 1.39 15.50 11.06
N VAL A 63 1.45 14.37 10.36
CA VAL A 63 0.65 13.20 10.74
C VAL A 63 1.39 12.43 11.83
N VAL A 64 0.69 12.14 12.90
CA VAL A 64 1.30 11.45 14.04
C VAL A 64 0.91 9.98 14.00
N GLU A 65 1.84 9.16 13.57
CA GLU A 65 1.66 7.71 13.57
C GLU A 65 2.97 7.07 13.97
N SER A 66 2.89 6.00 14.73
CA SER A 66 4.10 5.34 15.19
C SER A 66 4.68 4.45 14.11
N ASP A 67 5.97 4.15 14.24
CA ASP A 67 6.60 3.19 13.34
C ASP A 67 5.98 1.82 13.48
N GLU A 68 5.55 1.48 14.69
CA GLU A 68 4.91 0.21 14.92
C GLU A 68 3.61 0.09 14.14
N GLU A 69 2.87 1.19 14.08
CA GLU A 69 1.62 1.19 13.34
C GLU A 69 1.88 1.02 11.85
N ILE A 70 2.88 1.72 11.34
CA ILE A 70 3.24 1.59 9.93
C ILE A 70 3.61 0.15 9.62
N ARG A 71 4.40 -0.48 10.48
CA ARG A 71 4.79 -1.86 10.28
C ARG A 71 3.62 -2.82 10.38
N ARG A 72 2.70 -2.54 11.29
CA ARG A 72 1.53 -3.38 11.44
C ARG A 72 0.70 -3.38 10.16
N ILE A 73 0.49 -2.20 9.61
CA ILE A 73 -0.27 -2.09 8.36
C ILE A 73 0.49 -2.73 7.22
N MET A 74 1.81 -2.59 7.23
CA MET A 74 2.62 -3.21 6.20
C MET A 74 2.47 -4.73 6.24
N ASN A 75 2.46 -5.32 7.42
CA ASN A 75 2.29 -6.76 7.56
C ASN A 75 0.90 -7.20 7.13
N GLU A 76 -0.12 -6.45 7.51
CA GLU A 76 -1.48 -6.77 7.09
C GLU A 76 -1.60 -6.68 5.59
N SER A 77 -1.00 -5.68 5.00
CA SER A 77 -1.02 -5.51 3.54
C SER A 77 -0.32 -6.66 2.85
N TRP A 78 0.76 -7.14 3.44
CA TRP A 78 1.49 -8.27 2.91
C TRP A 78 0.63 -9.52 2.88
N LEU A 79 -0.10 -9.75 3.97
CA LEU A 79 -0.98 -10.92 4.04
C LEU A 79 -2.14 -10.80 3.06
N GLN A 80 -2.70 -9.61 2.92
CA GLN A 80 -3.78 -9.43 1.98
C GLN A 80 -3.32 -9.54 0.55
N ALA A 81 -2.11 -9.09 0.27
CA ALA A 81 -1.57 -9.20 -1.07
C ALA A 81 -1.42 -10.66 -1.48
N SER A 82 -1.08 -11.51 -0.52
CA SER A 82 -0.98 -12.92 -0.79
C SER A 82 -2.35 -13.53 -1.06
N SER A 83 -3.34 -13.17 -0.25
CA SER A 83 -4.69 -13.67 -0.46
C SER A 83 -5.26 -13.24 -1.78
N GLY A 84 -5.02 -12.00 -2.14
CA GLY A 84 -5.56 -11.45 -3.36
C GLY A 84 -5.09 -12.16 -4.59
N LYS A 85 -3.93 -12.76 -4.52
CA LYS A 85 -3.39 -13.40 -5.68
C LYS A 85 -4.05 -14.73 -6.00
N ARG A 86 -4.69 -15.35 -5.04
CA ARG A 86 -5.15 -16.70 -5.22
C ARG A 86 -6.32 -16.86 -6.13
N THR A 87 -7.16 -15.92 -6.17
CA THR A 87 -8.39 -16.11 -6.90
C THR A 87 -8.71 -14.99 -7.82
N GLY A 88 -7.72 -14.34 -8.31
CA GLY A 88 -7.83 -13.40 -9.41
C GLY A 88 -9.08 -12.55 -9.37
N ASP A 89 -10.05 -12.91 -10.13
CA ASP A 89 -11.20 -12.06 -10.39
C ASP A 89 -12.03 -11.75 -9.19
N ALA A 90 -12.36 -12.76 -8.42
CA ALA A 90 -13.14 -12.52 -7.24
C ALA A 90 -12.35 -11.68 -6.29
N ARG A 91 -11.09 -11.74 -6.42
CA ARG A 91 -10.23 -11.02 -5.54
C ARG A 91 -10.21 -9.57 -5.80
N ASP A 92 -10.37 -9.16 -7.03
CA ASP A 92 -10.40 -7.75 -7.33
C ASP A 92 -11.53 -7.08 -6.58
N GLY A 93 -12.68 -7.72 -6.54
CA GLY A 93 -13.80 -7.19 -5.80
C GLY A 93 -13.49 -7.08 -4.32
N ALA A 94 -12.86 -8.10 -3.78
CA ALA A 94 -12.53 -8.11 -2.36
C ALA A 94 -11.51 -7.04 -2.03
N MET A 95 -10.54 -6.85 -2.90
CA MET A 95 -9.54 -5.81 -2.68
C MET A 95 -10.16 -4.44 -2.67
N VAL A 96 -11.03 -4.19 -3.63
CA VAL A 96 -11.71 -2.90 -3.70
C VAL A 96 -12.52 -2.68 -2.43
N GLN A 97 -13.17 -3.72 -1.95
CA GLN A 97 -13.96 -3.62 -0.74
C GLN A 97 -13.10 -3.26 0.46
N ILE A 98 -11.94 -3.89 0.58
CA ILE A 98 -11.04 -3.63 1.68
C ILE A 98 -10.56 -2.19 1.66
N VAL A 99 -10.13 -1.73 0.50
CA VAL A 99 -9.65 -0.36 0.37
C VAL A 99 -10.76 0.62 0.69
N ARG A 100 -11.96 0.33 0.21
CA ARG A 100 -13.10 1.20 0.48
C ARG A 100 -13.40 1.27 1.97
N ASN A 101 -13.31 0.15 2.66
CA ASN A 101 -13.55 0.12 4.10
C ASN A 101 -12.53 0.96 4.85
N LEU A 102 -11.29 0.90 4.42
CA LEU A 102 -10.25 1.72 5.04
C LEU A 102 -10.52 3.19 4.83
N VAL A 103 -10.98 3.54 3.65
CA VAL A 103 -11.22 4.95 3.33
C VAL A 103 -12.45 5.49 4.05
N LEU A 104 -13.47 4.67 4.20
CA LEU A 104 -14.71 5.12 4.81
C LEU A 104 -14.65 5.21 6.31
N LYS A 105 -13.63 4.69 6.90
CA LYS A 105 -13.49 4.81 8.33
C LYS A 105 -12.96 6.15 8.72
#